data_9315b0db08c02aa935cb6d1baf057d39
#
_entry.id   9315b0db08c02aa935cb6d1baf057d39
#
_cell.length_a   1.000
_cell.length_b   1.000
_cell.length_c   1.000
_cell.angle_alpha   90.00
_cell.angle_beta   90.00
_cell.angle_gamma   90.00
#
_symmetry.space_group_name_H-M   'P 1'
#
loop_
_entity.id
_entity.type
_entity.pdbx_description
1 polymer ?
#
loop_
_entity_poly.entity_id
_entity_poly.type
_entity_poly.pdbx_seq_one_letter_code
_entity_poly.pdbx_strand_id
1 'polypeptide(L)'
;MSEEQKFYQKFTQKKASKKEKQSFSKKEKSIKQHSSQICQSGTKTKTTQSKQHTFQENQNNKNKNYSKNDYANDYHLQNSLFSTKNIPSDAKKILEDFDQIVQSIRPLNSRQIQQLPDNIKMLSHQLTDKRSERRLGYLNDNIQLSSYVRYYTWWNLVRLTRLFSNLPEESFPQENQICLDCGTGPLTVIIALWLARPELRKHKLTWYCLDVSANSMIFGEDLYLTIAAKNPEFEPWKIIRVKGAFGTQIKQKAGFIICANMLNELNQNSDMPPEYQAKKYFQQFEAYGTAQTKFLLVEPGVPKASRTLSLLRTRFLEEGRSIVAPCPHAQECPMNGFKAYTGSSHKWCNFAFSTEDAPIKLQKLSEKAKLPKERATLSFLSVTEKINIEKKNSKSLEDKDDENSKELKRGQTLKCRIASDYFIVDKKQAFYACSKLGLTLIRTQAKSQSNGKISYQNYTEKEECLDKNNSLTSGDLIEVKIKTPAIHQNDEKTGAVIVDIC
;
A
#
# COMPACT_ATOMS: atom_id res chain seq x y z
N MET A 1 21.28 2.54 -37.40
CA MET A 1 20.39 3.06 -36.36
C MET A 1 19.98 1.90 -35.49
N SER A 2 20.26 1.96 -34.20
CA SER A 2 19.86 0.90 -33.26
C SER A 2 18.33 0.87 -33.10
N GLU A 3 17.76 -0.25 -32.68
CA GLU A 3 16.32 -0.36 -32.39
C GLU A 3 15.86 0.69 -31.37
N GLU A 4 16.73 1.04 -30.42
CA GLU A 4 16.50 2.13 -29.45
C GLU A 4 16.33 3.49 -30.11
N GLN A 5 17.14 3.82 -31.15
CA GLN A 5 17.02 5.09 -31.87
C GLN A 5 15.73 5.16 -32.68
N LYS A 6 15.26 4.03 -33.26
CA LYS A 6 13.97 3.95 -33.95
C LYS A 6 12.77 4.12 -33.02
N PHE A 7 12.87 3.58 -31.81
CA PHE A 7 11.85 3.75 -30.76
C PHE A 7 11.73 5.21 -30.32
N TYR A 8 12.85 5.89 -30.08
CA TYR A 8 12.88 7.32 -29.71
C TYR A 8 12.31 8.23 -30.82
N GLN A 9 12.59 7.95 -32.08
CA GLN A 9 12.02 8.73 -33.19
C GLN A 9 10.50 8.55 -33.30
N LYS A 10 9.96 7.35 -33.11
CA LYS A 10 8.51 7.11 -33.07
C LYS A 10 7.83 7.82 -31.89
N PHE A 11 8.51 7.94 -30.76
CA PHE A 11 7.97 8.57 -29.55
C PHE A 11 7.94 10.10 -29.68
N THR A 12 8.96 10.71 -30.24
CA THR A 12 9.02 12.16 -30.50
C THR A 12 8.00 12.59 -31.54
N GLN A 13 7.79 11.82 -32.59
CA GLN A 13 6.75 12.09 -33.61
C GLN A 13 5.33 12.00 -33.02
N LYS A 14 5.05 11.02 -32.13
CA LYS A 14 3.77 10.92 -31.42
C LYS A 14 3.51 12.10 -30.45
N LYS A 15 4.56 12.69 -29.87
CA LYS A 15 4.45 13.86 -28.97
C LYS A 15 4.17 15.16 -29.72
N ALA A 16 4.75 15.35 -30.92
CA ALA A 16 4.49 16.50 -31.79
C ALA A 16 3.02 16.55 -32.23
N SER A 17 2.45 15.42 -32.68
CA SER A 17 1.04 15.31 -33.07
C SER A 17 0.05 15.51 -31.91
N LYS A 18 0.46 15.24 -30.68
CA LYS A 18 -0.38 15.43 -29.48
C LYS A 18 -0.39 16.88 -28.97
N LYS A 19 0.72 17.64 -29.17
CA LYS A 19 0.79 19.09 -28.88
C LYS A 19 -0.08 19.91 -29.82
N GLU A 20 -0.12 19.56 -31.11
CA GLU A 20 -1.00 20.22 -32.08
C GLU A 20 -2.49 20.01 -31.77
N LYS A 21 -2.89 18.80 -31.36
CA LYS A 21 -4.29 18.51 -30.98
C LYS A 21 -4.72 19.21 -29.69
N GLN A 22 -3.81 19.49 -28.75
CA GLN A 22 -4.13 20.22 -27.52
C GLN A 22 -4.22 21.74 -27.70
N SER A 23 -3.57 22.33 -28.72
CA SER A 23 -3.70 23.75 -29.04
C SER A 23 -5.03 24.09 -29.71
N PHE A 24 -5.62 23.16 -30.46
CA PHE A 24 -6.96 23.32 -31.06
C PHE A 24 -8.10 23.24 -30.06
N SER A 25 -8.01 22.42 -29.02
CA SER A 25 -9.09 22.25 -28.02
C SER A 25 -9.19 23.38 -26.99
N LYS A 26 -8.15 24.21 -26.84
CA LYS A 26 -8.16 25.39 -25.93
C LYS A 26 -8.84 26.62 -26.52
N LYS A 27 -9.03 26.68 -27.85
CA LYS A 27 -9.72 27.81 -28.50
C LYS A 27 -11.26 27.69 -28.52
N GLU A 28 -11.83 26.51 -28.26
CA GLU A 28 -13.29 26.35 -28.26
C GLU A 28 -13.99 26.48 -26.89
N LYS A 29 -13.23 26.61 -25.79
CA LYS A 29 -13.80 26.68 -24.43
C LYS A 29 -14.00 28.08 -23.85
N SER A 30 -13.73 29.14 -24.61
CA SER A 30 -13.85 30.53 -24.14
C SER A 30 -15.17 31.26 -24.53
N ILE A 31 -16.15 30.61 -25.13
CA ILE A 31 -17.36 31.26 -25.68
C ILE A 31 -18.69 30.72 -25.07
N LYS A 32 -18.69 30.06 -23.94
CA LYS A 32 -19.98 29.69 -23.27
C LYS A 32 -19.90 29.82 -21.75
N GLN A 33 -19.96 31.10 -21.31
CA GLN A 33 -20.39 31.45 -19.95
C GLN A 33 -21.00 32.86 -19.97
N HIS A 34 -22.30 32.93 -20.18
CA HIS A 34 -23.18 33.96 -19.65
C HIS A 34 -24.65 33.56 -19.81
N SER A 35 -25.43 33.88 -18.78
CA SER A 35 -26.89 33.69 -18.57
C SER A 35 -27.25 32.37 -17.91
N SER A 36 -27.94 32.31 -16.79
CA SER A 36 -29.05 33.13 -16.27
C SER A 36 -29.29 32.83 -14.79
N GLN A 37 -29.58 33.90 -14.07
CA GLN A 37 -30.10 33.90 -12.69
C GLN A 37 -31.65 33.80 -12.65
N ILE A 38 -32.15 33.47 -11.44
CA ILE A 38 -33.45 33.82 -10.87
C ILE A 38 -34.57 32.78 -11.05
N CYS A 39 -35.05 32.14 -9.95
CA CYS A 39 -36.30 32.49 -9.27
C CYS A 39 -36.53 31.73 -7.96
N GLN A 40 -37.06 32.44 -7.01
CA GLN A 40 -37.35 32.10 -5.62
C GLN A 40 -38.75 31.47 -5.43
N SER A 41 -38.89 30.87 -4.24
CA SER A 41 -40.05 30.88 -3.32
C SER A 41 -41.13 29.81 -3.44
N GLY A 42 -41.49 29.27 -2.26
CA GLY A 42 -42.85 28.78 -2.01
C GLY A 42 -42.98 27.67 -0.97
N THR A 43 -42.98 28.04 0.30
CA THR A 43 -43.48 27.28 1.48
C THR A 43 -44.90 26.79 1.32
N LYS A 44 -45.25 25.58 1.77
CA LYS A 44 -46.51 25.29 2.49
C LYS A 44 -46.51 23.93 3.20
N THR A 45 -46.62 24.02 4.51
CA THR A 45 -47.03 23.00 5.52
C THR A 45 -48.41 22.47 5.30
N LYS A 46 -48.63 21.16 5.51
CA LYS A 46 -49.91 20.62 5.98
C LYS A 46 -49.69 19.35 6.83
N THR A 47 -50.08 19.49 8.07
CA THR A 47 -50.33 18.49 9.11
C THR A 47 -51.60 17.69 8.78
N THR A 48 -51.63 16.37 8.99
CA THR A 48 -52.85 15.65 9.35
C THR A 48 -52.57 14.38 10.16
N GLN A 49 -53.45 14.16 11.11
CA GLN A 49 -53.46 13.30 12.27
C GLN A 49 -53.67 11.80 11.99
N SER A 50 -53.18 11.03 12.90
CA SER A 50 -53.51 9.70 13.46
C SER A 50 -54.78 8.98 13.06
N LYS A 51 -54.67 7.66 12.83
CA LYS A 51 -55.67 6.66 13.31
C LYS A 51 -54.95 5.37 13.69
N GLN A 52 -55.12 4.98 14.95
CA GLN A 52 -54.79 3.66 15.53
C GLN A 52 -55.81 2.63 15.04
N HIS A 53 -55.35 1.44 14.67
CA HIS A 53 -56.14 0.23 14.73
C HIS A 53 -55.30 -0.92 15.31
N THR A 54 -55.74 -1.33 16.48
CA THR A 54 -55.42 -2.57 17.18
C THR A 54 -55.97 -3.76 16.44
N PHE A 55 -55.17 -4.82 16.24
CA PHE A 55 -55.66 -6.19 16.05
C PHE A 55 -54.76 -7.19 16.78
N GLN A 56 -55.48 -8.14 17.40
CA GLN A 56 -55.07 -9.11 18.39
C GLN A 56 -54.18 -10.24 17.86
N GLU A 57 -53.46 -10.80 18.82
CA GLU A 57 -52.64 -12.03 18.78
C GLU A 57 -53.39 -13.26 18.25
N ASN A 58 -52.67 -14.10 17.51
CA ASN A 58 -52.87 -15.53 17.53
C ASN A 58 -51.53 -16.25 17.61
N GLN A 59 -51.30 -16.83 18.76
CA GLN A 59 -50.21 -17.75 19.05
C GLN A 59 -50.42 -19.07 18.31
N ASN A 60 -49.45 -19.54 17.57
CA ASN A 60 -49.23 -20.97 17.38
C ASN A 60 -47.77 -21.30 17.29
N ASN A 61 -47.31 -21.89 18.38
CA ASN A 61 -46.01 -22.53 18.60
C ASN A 61 -45.72 -23.62 17.57
N LYS A 62 -44.57 -23.55 16.90
CA LYS A 62 -43.77 -24.71 16.57
C LYS A 62 -42.31 -24.37 16.70
N ASN A 63 -41.71 -24.72 17.84
CA ASN A 63 -40.30 -24.79 18.11
C ASN A 63 -39.61 -25.62 17.04
N LYS A 64 -38.83 -25.00 16.16
CA LYS A 64 -37.69 -25.65 15.50
C LYS A 64 -36.44 -25.01 16.07
N ASN A 65 -35.79 -25.77 16.95
CA ASN A 65 -34.42 -25.48 17.39
C ASN A 65 -33.50 -25.54 16.17
N TYR A 66 -33.18 -24.39 15.59
CA TYR A 66 -32.02 -24.25 14.70
C TYR A 66 -30.81 -23.97 15.58
N SER A 67 -29.85 -24.86 15.55
CA SER A 67 -28.57 -24.68 16.21
C SER A 67 -27.89 -23.41 15.69
N LYS A 68 -27.36 -22.62 16.62
CA LYS A 68 -26.74 -21.28 16.37
C LYS A 68 -25.40 -21.34 15.64
N ASN A 69 -25.00 -22.43 14.98
CA ASN A 69 -23.62 -22.66 14.52
C ASN A 69 -23.40 -22.92 13.02
N ASP A 70 -24.37 -22.65 12.13
CA ASP A 70 -24.24 -22.98 10.70
C ASP A 70 -24.12 -21.80 9.74
N TYR A 71 -23.63 -20.63 10.17
CA TYR A 71 -23.13 -19.62 9.24
C TYR A 71 -21.60 -19.63 9.21
N ALA A 72 -21.02 -20.72 8.70
CA ALA A 72 -19.64 -20.71 8.27
C ALA A 72 -19.50 -19.68 7.16
N ASN A 73 -18.63 -18.66 7.35
CA ASN A 73 -18.28 -17.73 6.28
C ASN A 73 -17.74 -18.56 5.10
N ASP A 74 -18.22 -18.29 3.89
CA ASP A 74 -17.76 -18.99 2.68
C ASP A 74 -16.33 -18.63 2.27
N TYR A 75 -15.60 -17.97 3.13
CA TYR A 75 -14.20 -17.65 2.94
C TYR A 75 -13.40 -17.94 4.21
N HIS A 76 -12.14 -18.26 4.00
CA HIS A 76 -11.15 -18.42 5.05
C HIS A 76 -10.12 -17.29 4.98
N LEU A 77 -9.98 -16.51 6.07
CA LEU A 77 -8.96 -15.48 6.19
C LEU A 77 -7.60 -16.13 6.46
N GLN A 78 -6.68 -16.04 5.51
CA GLN A 78 -5.33 -16.62 5.64
C GLN A 78 -4.37 -15.69 6.38
N ASN A 79 -4.31 -14.42 6.01
CA ASN A 79 -3.55 -13.40 6.72
C ASN A 79 -4.10 -11.98 6.47
N SER A 80 -3.68 -11.05 7.33
CA SER A 80 -3.97 -9.62 7.20
C SER A 80 -2.65 -8.83 7.26
N LEU A 81 -2.35 -8.06 6.22
CA LEU A 81 -1.10 -7.29 6.11
C LEU A 81 -0.99 -6.14 7.12
N PHE A 82 -2.09 -5.73 7.74
CA PHE A 82 -2.11 -4.55 8.59
C PHE A 82 -2.75 -4.80 9.97
N SER A 83 -2.74 -6.03 10.43
CA SER A 83 -3.16 -6.37 11.79
C SER A 83 -2.28 -5.68 12.82
N THR A 84 -2.89 -5.01 13.80
CA THR A 84 -2.17 -4.40 14.94
C THR A 84 -1.82 -5.40 16.02
N LYS A 85 -2.41 -6.60 15.96
CA LYS A 85 -2.18 -7.68 16.94
C LYS A 85 -0.74 -8.19 16.91
N ASN A 86 -0.13 -8.20 15.71
CA ASN A 86 1.21 -8.74 15.49
C ASN A 86 2.34 -7.71 15.72
N ILE A 87 2.00 -6.44 16.01
CA ILE A 87 3.01 -5.43 16.35
C ILE A 87 3.55 -5.71 17.75
N PRO A 88 4.87 -5.91 17.94
CA PRO A 88 5.47 -6.14 19.24
C PRO A 88 5.16 -5.04 20.25
N SER A 89 5.02 -5.40 21.53
CA SER A 89 4.65 -4.45 22.58
C SER A 89 5.71 -3.38 22.84
N ASP A 90 6.98 -3.74 22.75
CA ASP A 90 8.12 -2.83 22.83
C ASP A 90 8.13 -1.85 21.63
N ALA A 91 7.81 -2.32 20.44
CA ALA A 91 7.65 -1.48 19.26
C ALA A 91 6.55 -0.44 19.43
N LYS A 92 5.38 -0.83 19.94
CA LYS A 92 4.28 0.11 20.25
C LYS A 92 4.73 1.20 21.21
N LYS A 93 5.44 0.83 22.28
CA LYS A 93 5.98 1.79 23.26
C LYS A 93 7.00 2.75 22.64
N ILE A 94 7.90 2.25 21.79
CA ILE A 94 8.89 3.08 21.11
C ILE A 94 8.21 4.04 20.12
N LEU A 95 7.19 3.58 19.40
CA LEU A 95 6.41 4.45 18.50
C LEU A 95 5.69 5.56 19.27
N GLU A 96 5.12 5.30 20.45
CA GLU A 96 4.49 6.32 21.30
C GLU A 96 5.50 7.34 21.84
N ASP A 97 6.72 6.90 22.21
CA ASP A 97 7.75 7.73 22.80
C ASP A 97 8.73 8.32 21.77
N PHE A 98 8.47 8.15 20.48
CA PHE A 98 9.42 8.51 19.42
C PHE A 98 9.83 9.98 19.42
N ASP A 99 8.90 10.89 19.74
CA ASP A 99 9.19 12.32 19.87
C ASP A 99 10.24 12.61 20.97
N GLN A 100 10.17 11.89 22.10
CA GLN A 100 11.12 12.03 23.20
C GLN A 100 12.49 11.46 22.81
N ILE A 101 12.52 10.33 22.12
CA ILE A 101 13.75 9.73 21.61
C ILE A 101 14.44 10.70 20.64
N VAL A 102 13.71 11.27 19.69
CA VAL A 102 14.27 12.26 18.76
C VAL A 102 14.73 13.52 19.50
N GLN A 103 13.99 13.94 20.53
CA GLN A 103 14.33 15.13 21.33
C GLN A 103 15.61 14.90 22.18
N SER A 104 15.87 13.67 22.64
CA SER A 104 17.11 13.35 23.39
C SER A 104 18.36 13.36 22.50
N ILE A 105 18.24 13.02 21.21
CA ILE A 105 19.37 12.99 20.27
C ILE A 105 19.67 14.38 19.69
N ARG A 106 18.62 15.08 19.25
CA ARG A 106 18.72 16.44 18.70
C ARG A 106 17.63 17.33 19.29
N PRO A 107 17.88 17.97 20.43
CA PRO A 107 16.89 18.79 21.11
C PRO A 107 16.53 20.02 20.27
N LEU A 108 15.24 20.34 20.26
CA LEU A 108 14.70 21.63 19.80
C LEU A 108 14.37 22.48 20.99
N ASN A 109 14.70 23.77 20.92
CA ASN A 109 14.26 24.77 21.89
C ASN A 109 12.77 25.13 21.68
N SER A 110 12.19 25.85 22.64
CA SER A 110 10.75 26.19 22.63
C SER A 110 10.32 26.92 21.35
N ARG A 111 11.14 27.84 20.83
CA ARG A 111 10.85 28.56 19.57
C ARG A 111 10.83 27.63 18.38
N GLN A 112 11.79 26.72 18.27
CA GLN A 112 11.86 25.72 17.20
C GLN A 112 10.69 24.74 17.24
N ILE A 113 10.26 24.34 18.45
CA ILE A 113 9.07 23.48 18.62
C ILE A 113 7.81 24.20 18.15
N GLN A 114 7.67 25.50 18.44
CA GLN A 114 6.53 26.31 17.97
C GLN A 114 6.52 26.43 16.43
N GLN A 115 7.68 26.52 15.80
CA GLN A 115 7.82 26.65 14.34
C GLN A 115 7.72 25.28 13.60
N LEU A 116 7.85 24.17 14.31
CA LEU A 116 7.89 22.83 13.72
C LEU A 116 6.68 22.50 12.82
N PRO A 117 5.42 22.80 13.19
CA PRO A 117 4.27 22.53 12.34
C PRO A 117 4.34 23.25 10.97
N ASP A 118 4.77 24.51 10.97
CA ASP A 118 4.90 25.30 9.72
C ASP A 118 6.04 24.77 8.86
N ASN A 119 7.17 24.40 9.45
CA ASN A 119 8.28 23.78 8.74
C ASN A 119 7.87 22.45 8.10
N ILE A 120 7.08 21.62 8.82
CA ILE A 120 6.52 20.37 8.28
C ILE A 120 5.59 20.67 7.09
N LYS A 121 4.72 21.68 7.21
CA LYS A 121 3.81 22.09 6.13
C LYS A 121 4.58 22.54 4.90
N MET A 122 5.62 23.37 5.06
CA MET A 122 6.49 23.81 3.97
C MET A 122 7.19 22.63 3.31
N LEU A 123 7.74 21.71 4.10
CA LEU A 123 8.36 20.49 3.60
C LEU A 123 7.35 19.62 2.83
N SER A 124 6.10 19.52 3.32
CA SER A 124 5.05 18.80 2.60
C SER A 124 4.80 19.37 1.21
N HIS A 125 4.70 20.69 1.06
CA HIS A 125 4.57 21.33 -0.26
C HIS A 125 5.73 21.00 -1.20
N GLN A 126 6.96 20.97 -0.69
CA GLN A 126 8.13 20.57 -1.48
C GLN A 126 8.08 19.11 -1.91
N LEU A 127 7.55 18.23 -1.06
CA LEU A 127 7.48 16.80 -1.32
C LEU A 127 6.28 16.39 -2.19
N THR A 128 5.23 17.19 -2.28
CA THR A 128 4.00 16.87 -3.01
C THR A 128 3.80 17.76 -4.24
N ASP A 129 3.69 19.07 -4.06
CA ASP A 129 3.24 20.00 -5.09
C ASP A 129 4.39 20.48 -5.98
N LYS A 130 5.58 20.68 -5.38
CA LYS A 130 6.77 21.19 -6.05
C LYS A 130 7.88 20.13 -6.22
N ARG A 131 7.50 18.90 -6.43
CA ARG A 131 8.47 17.79 -6.56
C ARG A 131 9.54 18.01 -7.62
N SER A 132 9.17 18.64 -8.74
CA SER A 132 10.08 18.93 -9.85
C SER A 132 11.13 19.99 -9.52
N GLU A 133 10.87 20.85 -8.54
CA GLU A 133 11.76 21.94 -8.11
C GLU A 133 12.69 21.48 -6.96
N ARG A 134 12.41 20.32 -6.35
CA ARG A 134 13.17 19.85 -5.21
C ARG A 134 14.56 19.39 -5.59
N ARG A 135 15.57 19.92 -4.88
CA ARG A 135 16.97 19.46 -5.02
C ARG A 135 17.17 18.13 -4.33
N LEU A 136 17.91 17.23 -4.97
CA LEU A 136 18.41 16.01 -4.31
C LEU A 136 19.30 16.42 -3.11
N GLY A 137 19.16 15.68 -2.00
CA GLY A 137 19.93 15.99 -0.78
C GLY A 137 19.35 17.13 0.08
N TYR A 138 18.07 17.48 -0.10
CA TYR A 138 17.35 18.44 0.75
C TYR A 138 17.44 18.13 2.24
N LEU A 139 17.61 16.85 2.62
CA LEU A 139 17.82 16.42 4.01
C LEU A 139 19.22 16.76 4.57
N ASN A 140 20.09 17.42 3.81
CA ASN A 140 21.31 18.01 4.39
C ASN A 140 21.05 19.32 5.12
N ASP A 141 19.90 19.97 4.89
CA ASP A 141 19.44 21.12 5.68
C ASP A 141 18.90 20.65 7.04
N ASN A 142 19.36 21.27 8.12
CA ASN A 142 19.04 20.83 9.49
C ASN A 142 17.57 21.03 9.85
N ILE A 143 16.90 22.09 9.35
CA ILE A 143 15.48 22.37 9.64
C ILE A 143 14.63 21.35 8.90
N GLN A 144 14.94 21.12 7.63
CA GLN A 144 14.21 20.14 6.81
C GLN A 144 14.40 18.72 7.35
N LEU A 145 15.62 18.34 7.73
CA LEU A 145 15.92 17.03 8.33
C LEU A 145 15.18 16.85 9.66
N SER A 146 15.20 17.87 10.53
CA SER A 146 14.49 17.82 11.81
C SER A 146 12.97 17.66 11.60
N SER A 147 12.39 18.40 10.67
CA SER A 147 10.98 18.32 10.31
C SER A 147 10.63 16.96 9.70
N TYR A 148 11.51 16.45 8.81
CA TYR A 148 11.35 15.15 8.19
C TYR A 148 11.34 14.01 9.22
N VAL A 149 12.32 14.01 10.14
CA VAL A 149 12.44 12.93 11.16
C VAL A 149 11.25 12.96 12.11
N ARG A 150 10.86 14.13 12.62
CA ARG A 150 9.77 14.26 13.60
C ARG A 150 8.38 14.00 13.01
N TYR A 151 8.24 14.04 11.69
CA TYR A 151 6.94 13.83 11.04
C TYR A 151 6.96 12.65 10.06
N TYR A 152 7.74 12.75 8.98
CA TYR A 152 7.71 11.72 7.91
C TYR A 152 8.33 10.40 8.35
N THR A 153 9.44 10.44 9.07
CA THR A 153 10.05 9.22 9.62
C THR A 153 9.09 8.56 10.60
N TRP A 154 8.47 9.32 11.49
CA TRP A 154 7.52 8.77 12.46
C TRP A 154 6.32 8.12 11.80
N TRP A 155 5.66 8.79 10.84
CA TRP A 155 4.58 8.18 10.05
C TRP A 155 5.04 6.95 9.25
N ASN A 156 6.24 6.98 8.69
CA ASN A 156 6.80 5.84 7.99
C ASN A 156 7.11 4.68 8.94
N LEU A 157 7.60 4.94 10.16
CA LEU A 157 7.79 3.91 11.18
C LEU A 157 6.45 3.25 11.55
N VAL A 158 5.39 4.02 11.82
CA VAL A 158 4.04 3.48 12.07
C VAL A 158 3.60 2.56 10.93
N ARG A 159 3.75 3.02 9.69
CA ARG A 159 3.32 2.31 8.50
C ARG A 159 4.14 1.04 8.23
N LEU A 160 5.47 1.16 8.26
CA LEU A 160 6.39 0.07 7.94
C LEU A 160 6.43 -0.98 9.05
N THR A 161 6.41 -0.59 10.32
CA THR A 161 6.35 -1.55 11.43
C THR A 161 5.09 -2.39 11.32
N ARG A 162 3.93 -1.79 11.02
CA ARG A 162 2.69 -2.53 10.83
C ARG A 162 2.79 -3.52 9.65
N LEU A 163 3.28 -3.09 8.49
CA LEU A 163 3.47 -3.98 7.34
C LEU A 163 4.44 -5.12 7.67
N PHE A 164 5.62 -4.79 8.20
CA PHE A 164 6.68 -5.77 8.43
C PHE A 164 6.31 -6.80 9.50
N SER A 165 5.53 -6.42 10.52
CA SER A 165 5.01 -7.38 11.53
C SER A 165 4.04 -8.42 10.95
N ASN A 166 3.54 -8.21 9.75
CA ASN A 166 2.54 -9.07 9.11
C ASN A 166 3.02 -9.74 7.82
N LEU A 167 4.23 -9.43 7.34
CA LEU A 167 4.80 -10.12 6.20
C LEU A 167 5.36 -11.49 6.62
N PRO A 168 5.32 -12.50 5.72
CA PRO A 168 5.91 -13.80 5.98
C PRO A 168 7.43 -13.72 6.09
N GLU A 169 8.03 -14.71 6.78
CA GLU A 169 9.47 -14.75 7.09
C GLU A 169 10.36 -14.72 5.83
N GLU A 170 9.88 -15.31 4.75
CA GLU A 170 10.57 -15.33 3.46
C GLU A 170 10.83 -13.93 2.89
N SER A 171 10.11 -12.92 3.36
CA SER A 171 10.27 -11.51 2.97
C SER A 171 11.51 -10.84 3.57
N PHE A 172 12.23 -11.50 4.49
CA PHE A 172 13.26 -10.86 5.30
C PHE A 172 14.64 -11.49 5.12
N PRO A 173 15.71 -10.80 5.58
CA PRO A 173 17.07 -11.34 5.51
C PRO A 173 17.26 -12.55 6.42
N GLN A 174 18.19 -13.39 6.04
CA GLN A 174 18.68 -14.51 6.84
C GLN A 174 19.88 -14.10 7.69
N GLU A 175 20.27 -14.95 8.63
CA GLU A 175 21.45 -14.74 9.47
C GLU A 175 22.72 -14.53 8.64
N ASN A 176 23.63 -13.67 9.14
CA ASN A 176 24.93 -13.34 8.52
C ASN A 176 24.86 -12.71 7.12
N GLN A 177 23.69 -12.17 6.72
CA GLN A 177 23.56 -11.57 5.40
C GLN A 177 24.06 -10.12 5.34
N ILE A 178 24.58 -9.78 4.16
CA ILE A 178 24.80 -8.41 3.72
C ILE A 178 23.46 -7.87 3.22
N CYS A 179 23.05 -6.75 3.76
CA CYS A 179 21.81 -6.07 3.40
C CYS A 179 22.11 -4.70 2.77
N LEU A 180 21.26 -4.25 1.87
CA LEU A 180 21.33 -2.92 1.26
C LEU A 180 19.98 -2.20 1.41
N ASP A 181 20.01 -1.01 2.00
CA ASP A 181 18.88 -0.08 2.02
C ASP A 181 19.13 1.06 1.03
N CYS A 182 18.36 1.08 -0.06
CA CYS A 182 18.49 2.07 -1.13
C CYS A 182 17.61 3.30 -0.83
N GLY A 183 18.21 4.48 -0.71
CA GLY A 183 17.53 5.69 -0.29
C GLY A 183 17.17 5.63 1.18
N THR A 184 18.11 5.20 2.00
CA THR A 184 17.91 4.89 3.43
C THR A 184 17.38 6.08 4.25
N GLY A 185 17.69 7.32 3.83
CA GLY A 185 17.35 8.51 4.59
C GLY A 185 17.85 8.43 6.03
N PRO A 186 17.01 8.70 7.04
CA PRO A 186 17.35 8.55 8.46
C PRO A 186 17.15 7.10 8.95
N LEU A 187 17.58 6.09 8.20
CA LEU A 187 17.53 4.66 8.52
C LEU A 187 16.13 4.14 8.90
N THR A 188 15.10 4.74 8.33
CA THR A 188 13.70 4.46 8.70
C THR A 188 13.33 2.99 8.55
N VAL A 189 13.81 2.35 7.47
CA VAL A 189 13.53 0.93 7.19
C VAL A 189 14.20 0.01 8.20
N ILE A 190 15.46 0.27 8.52
CA ILE A 190 16.25 -0.53 9.46
C ILE A 190 15.62 -0.45 10.86
N ILE A 191 15.22 0.76 11.28
CA ILE A 191 14.50 0.96 12.55
C ILE A 191 13.16 0.21 12.53
N ALA A 192 12.40 0.32 11.44
CA ALA A 192 11.11 -0.38 11.31
C ALA A 192 11.27 -1.91 11.38
N LEU A 193 12.33 -2.48 10.78
CA LEU A 193 12.64 -3.91 10.87
C LEU A 193 13.03 -4.31 12.29
N TRP A 194 13.88 -3.52 12.96
CA TRP A 194 14.24 -3.77 14.35
C TRP A 194 13.03 -3.80 15.27
N LEU A 195 12.07 -2.90 15.03
CA LEU A 195 10.83 -2.81 15.81
C LEU A 195 9.87 -3.96 15.49
N ALA A 196 9.67 -4.25 14.21
CA ALA A 196 8.64 -5.17 13.76
C ALA A 196 8.99 -6.65 13.92
N ARG A 197 10.29 -6.98 13.92
CA ARG A 197 10.79 -8.36 13.79
C ARG A 197 11.82 -8.69 14.88
N PRO A 198 11.40 -8.89 16.14
CA PRO A 198 12.30 -9.17 17.26
C PRO A 198 13.24 -10.36 17.02
N GLU A 199 12.80 -11.37 16.26
CA GLU A 199 13.60 -12.54 15.90
C GLU A 199 14.82 -12.18 15.03
N LEU A 200 14.74 -11.13 14.21
CA LEU A 200 15.87 -10.67 13.39
C LEU A 200 16.95 -9.98 14.23
N ARG A 201 16.62 -9.49 15.42
CA ARG A 201 17.60 -8.84 16.32
C ARG A 201 18.75 -9.78 16.72
N LYS A 202 18.50 -11.10 16.70
CA LYS A 202 19.50 -12.15 16.95
C LYS A 202 20.45 -12.38 15.77
N HIS A 203 20.08 -11.96 14.57
CA HIS A 203 20.86 -12.15 13.36
C HIS A 203 22.00 -11.14 13.28
N LYS A 204 23.19 -11.60 12.90
CA LYS A 204 24.33 -10.71 12.61
C LYS A 204 24.18 -10.16 11.19
N LEU A 205 23.54 -9.00 11.05
CA LEU A 205 23.34 -8.36 9.75
C LEU A 205 24.33 -7.20 9.56
N THR A 206 24.81 -7.03 8.33
CA THR A 206 25.59 -5.87 7.92
C THR A 206 24.81 -5.07 6.89
N TRP A 207 24.47 -3.83 7.21
CA TRP A 207 23.67 -2.95 6.38
C TRP A 207 24.53 -1.93 5.64
N TYR A 208 24.51 -1.95 4.31
CA TYR A 208 24.92 -0.82 3.49
C TYR A 208 23.74 0.15 3.37
N CYS A 209 23.91 1.36 3.90
CA CYS A 209 22.91 2.43 3.90
C CYS A 209 23.28 3.44 2.82
N LEU A 210 22.60 3.38 1.68
CA LEU A 210 22.90 4.23 0.52
C LEU A 210 21.94 5.41 0.46
N ASP A 211 22.47 6.64 0.57
CA ASP A 211 21.71 7.88 0.43
C ASP A 211 22.60 9.03 -0.06
N VAL A 212 22.01 10.03 -0.71
CA VAL A 212 22.69 11.26 -1.13
C VAL A 212 22.94 12.23 0.03
N SER A 213 22.16 12.09 1.13
CA SER A 213 22.26 12.92 2.33
C SER A 213 23.07 12.23 3.43
N ALA A 214 24.31 12.65 3.63
CA ALA A 214 25.14 12.16 4.72
C ALA A 214 24.55 12.53 6.11
N ASN A 215 23.96 13.73 6.24
CA ASN A 215 23.38 14.20 7.50
C ASN A 215 22.18 13.35 7.94
N SER A 216 21.36 12.91 6.99
CA SER A 216 20.22 12.03 7.30
C SER A 216 20.68 10.65 7.79
N MET A 217 21.73 10.08 7.17
CA MET A 217 22.28 8.79 7.59
C MET A 217 22.94 8.86 8.97
N ILE A 218 23.67 9.94 9.28
CA ILE A 218 24.27 10.15 10.62
C ILE A 218 23.17 10.23 11.67
N PHE A 219 22.16 11.06 11.45
CA PHE A 219 21.05 11.16 12.40
C PHE A 219 20.29 9.84 12.53
N GLY A 220 20.11 9.13 11.43
CA GLY A 220 19.43 7.83 11.41
C GLY A 220 20.19 6.77 12.21
N GLU A 221 21.53 6.75 12.13
CA GLU A 221 22.35 5.84 12.90
C GLU A 221 22.28 6.14 14.41
N ASP A 222 22.39 7.42 14.81
CA ASP A 222 22.19 7.85 16.21
C ASP A 222 20.81 7.40 16.74
N LEU A 223 19.78 7.57 15.90
CA LEU A 223 18.40 7.18 16.24
C LEU A 223 18.26 5.66 16.36
N TYR A 224 18.83 4.91 15.40
CA TYR A 224 18.82 3.46 15.43
C TYR A 224 19.53 2.90 16.68
N LEU A 225 20.72 3.39 16.97
CA LEU A 225 21.50 2.95 18.14
C LEU A 225 20.79 3.28 19.47
N THR A 226 20.17 4.46 19.56
CA THR A 226 19.37 4.85 20.73
C THR A 226 18.16 3.95 20.93
N ILE A 227 17.51 3.53 19.85
CA ILE A 227 16.38 2.59 19.90
C ILE A 227 16.87 1.18 20.22
N ALA A 228 17.94 0.71 19.60
CA ALA A 228 18.52 -0.61 19.83
C ALA A 228 18.98 -0.78 21.29
N ALA A 229 19.54 0.27 21.89
CA ALA A 229 19.96 0.27 23.30
C ALA A 229 18.81 0.02 24.30
N LYS A 230 17.54 0.10 23.87
CA LYS A 230 16.40 -0.29 24.71
C LYS A 230 16.20 -1.81 24.81
N ASN A 231 16.92 -2.57 23.99
CA ASN A 231 16.97 -4.03 23.98
C ASN A 231 18.42 -4.49 24.16
N PRO A 232 19.04 -4.28 25.35
CA PRO A 232 20.48 -4.45 25.57
C PRO A 232 20.96 -5.92 25.44
N GLU A 233 20.04 -6.87 25.42
CA GLU A 233 20.30 -8.29 25.19
C GLU A 233 20.68 -8.62 23.72
N PHE A 234 20.49 -7.66 22.79
CA PHE A 234 20.83 -7.83 21.37
C PHE A 234 21.93 -6.86 20.95
N GLU A 235 22.90 -7.37 20.19
CA GLU A 235 23.91 -6.56 19.54
C GLU A 235 23.28 -5.79 18.34
N PRO A 236 23.44 -4.46 18.26
CA PRO A 236 22.94 -3.70 17.11
C PRO A 236 23.57 -4.17 15.81
N TRP A 237 22.79 -4.20 14.72
CA TRP A 237 23.29 -4.52 13.39
C TRP A 237 24.36 -3.52 12.94
N LYS A 238 25.35 -4.02 12.22
CA LYS A 238 26.45 -3.20 11.69
C LYS A 238 25.95 -2.28 10.59
N ILE A 239 26.15 -0.96 10.74
CA ILE A 239 25.79 0.06 9.76
C ILE A 239 27.02 0.51 8.98
N ILE A 240 26.93 0.53 7.65
CA ILE A 240 27.94 1.05 6.73
C ILE A 240 27.27 2.12 5.87
N ARG A 241 27.54 3.39 6.15
CA ARG A 241 26.97 4.52 5.39
C ARG A 241 27.70 4.69 4.07
N VAL A 242 26.94 4.75 2.98
CA VAL A 242 27.43 4.97 1.62
C VAL A 242 26.78 6.25 1.07
N LYS A 243 27.55 7.32 0.95
CA LYS A 243 27.06 8.55 0.35
C LYS A 243 27.09 8.42 -1.17
N GLY A 244 25.91 8.43 -1.79
CA GLY A 244 25.80 8.32 -3.25
C GLY A 244 24.35 8.25 -3.71
N ALA A 245 24.15 8.38 -5.02
CA ALA A 245 22.85 8.17 -5.66
C ALA A 245 22.60 6.67 -5.90
N PHE A 246 21.34 6.31 -6.19
CA PHE A 246 20.99 4.97 -6.63
C PHE A 246 21.79 4.60 -7.89
N GLY A 247 22.50 3.48 -7.84
CA GLY A 247 23.48 3.07 -8.84
C GLY A 247 24.94 3.19 -8.36
N THR A 248 25.21 3.89 -7.22
CA THR A 248 26.53 3.90 -6.62
C THR A 248 26.93 2.51 -6.15
N GLN A 249 28.11 2.04 -6.53
CA GLN A 249 28.60 0.70 -6.19
C GLN A 249 28.82 0.53 -4.69
N ILE A 250 28.50 -0.66 -4.19
CA ILE A 250 28.84 -1.13 -2.84
C ILE A 250 29.93 -2.20 -2.92
N LYS A 251 30.68 -2.38 -1.83
CA LYS A 251 31.86 -3.28 -1.83
C LYS A 251 31.51 -4.76 -1.99
N GLN A 252 30.32 -5.17 -1.51
CA GLN A 252 29.90 -6.57 -1.49
C GLN A 252 28.49 -6.71 -2.06
N LYS A 253 28.18 -7.85 -2.67
CA LYS A 253 26.81 -8.14 -3.12
C LYS A 253 25.90 -8.34 -1.92
N ALA A 254 24.68 -7.83 -2.03
CA ALA A 254 23.68 -7.95 -0.98
C ALA A 254 22.82 -9.21 -1.16
N GLY A 255 22.59 -9.94 -0.09
CA GLY A 255 21.62 -11.04 -0.05
C GLY A 255 20.20 -10.57 0.21
N PHE A 256 20.04 -9.35 0.72
CA PHE A 256 18.75 -8.69 0.90
C PHE A 256 18.82 -7.23 0.49
N ILE A 257 17.90 -6.79 -0.35
CA ILE A 257 17.82 -5.40 -0.83
C ILE A 257 16.44 -4.84 -0.50
N ILE A 258 16.42 -3.72 0.18
CA ILE A 258 15.18 -3.00 0.50
C ILE A 258 15.26 -1.57 -0.03
N CYS A 259 14.08 -1.04 -0.37
CA CYS A 259 13.93 0.33 -0.83
C CYS A 259 12.55 0.84 -0.39
N ALA A 260 12.50 1.97 0.30
CA ALA A 260 11.23 2.55 0.73
C ALA A 260 11.11 4.03 0.35
N ASN A 261 10.08 4.37 -0.42
CA ASN A 261 9.72 5.73 -0.87
C ASN A 261 10.81 6.44 -1.71
N MET A 262 11.77 5.71 -2.27
CA MET A 262 12.86 6.28 -3.08
C MET A 262 12.50 6.35 -4.57
N LEU A 263 11.94 5.28 -5.14
CA LEU A 263 11.68 5.21 -6.59
C LEU A 263 10.72 6.31 -7.06
N ASN A 264 9.76 6.68 -6.21
CA ASN A 264 8.85 7.77 -6.51
C ASN A 264 9.53 9.16 -6.50
N GLU A 265 10.73 9.27 -5.90
CA GLU A 265 11.53 10.50 -5.86
C GLU A 265 12.51 10.61 -7.03
N LEU A 266 12.87 9.48 -7.64
CA LEU A 266 13.78 9.45 -8.76
C LEU A 266 13.12 9.90 -10.06
N ASN A 267 13.91 10.57 -10.92
CA ASN A 267 13.54 10.90 -12.30
C ASN A 267 12.17 11.59 -12.44
N GLN A 268 11.82 12.49 -11.50
CA GLN A 268 10.54 13.22 -11.52
C GLN A 268 10.32 14.02 -12.81
N ASN A 269 11.40 14.56 -13.38
CA ASN A 269 11.40 15.37 -14.60
C ASN A 269 11.77 14.58 -15.86
N SER A 270 11.87 13.25 -15.75
CA SER A 270 12.23 12.42 -16.90
C SER A 270 11.05 12.19 -17.82
N ASP A 271 11.23 12.47 -19.10
CA ASP A 271 10.29 12.11 -20.18
C ASP A 271 10.38 10.64 -20.59
N MET A 272 11.18 9.87 -19.86
CA MET A 272 11.40 8.45 -20.13
C MET A 272 10.13 7.64 -19.91
N PRO A 273 9.78 6.72 -20.84
CA PRO A 273 8.65 5.83 -20.65
C PRO A 273 8.77 5.02 -19.34
N PRO A 274 7.66 4.80 -18.60
CA PRO A 274 7.69 4.07 -17.34
C PRO A 274 8.31 2.67 -17.46
N GLU A 275 8.08 1.98 -18.57
CA GLU A 275 8.62 0.65 -18.86
C GLU A 275 10.15 0.66 -18.93
N TYR A 276 10.70 1.71 -19.55
CA TYR A 276 12.16 1.89 -19.66
C TYR A 276 12.77 2.33 -18.32
N GLN A 277 12.09 3.18 -17.56
CA GLN A 277 12.50 3.51 -16.19
C GLN A 277 12.58 2.26 -15.32
N ALA A 278 11.53 1.44 -15.35
CA ALA A 278 11.47 0.19 -14.57
C ALA A 278 12.59 -0.77 -14.99
N LYS A 279 12.90 -0.88 -16.29
CA LYS A 279 14.04 -1.67 -16.79
C LYS A 279 15.36 -1.19 -16.19
N LYS A 280 15.61 0.14 -16.15
CA LYS A 280 16.83 0.70 -15.56
C LYS A 280 16.91 0.43 -14.06
N TYR A 281 15.81 0.61 -13.33
CA TYR A 281 15.77 0.32 -11.89
C TYR A 281 16.04 -1.16 -11.63
N PHE A 282 15.41 -2.03 -12.41
CA PHE A 282 15.63 -3.46 -12.30
C PHE A 282 17.10 -3.84 -12.52
N GLN A 283 17.75 -3.32 -13.57
CA GLN A 283 19.16 -3.56 -13.85
C GLN A 283 20.07 -3.09 -12.70
N GLN A 284 19.74 -1.95 -12.08
CA GLN A 284 20.49 -1.46 -10.93
C GLN A 284 20.30 -2.33 -9.68
N PHE A 285 19.08 -2.81 -9.43
CA PHE A 285 18.83 -3.75 -8.32
C PHE A 285 19.58 -5.07 -8.53
N GLU A 286 19.52 -5.67 -9.71
CA GLU A 286 20.26 -6.88 -10.03
C GLU A 286 21.79 -6.67 -9.93
N ALA A 287 22.29 -5.47 -10.26
CA ALA A 287 23.70 -5.15 -10.12
C ALA A 287 24.19 -5.15 -8.66
N TYR A 288 23.32 -4.90 -7.68
CA TYR A 288 23.66 -4.99 -6.26
C TYR A 288 23.59 -6.40 -5.70
N GLY A 289 22.83 -7.30 -6.33
CA GLY A 289 22.51 -8.60 -5.80
C GLY A 289 23.17 -9.77 -6.52
N THR A 290 22.66 -10.96 -6.20
CA THR A 290 22.93 -12.26 -6.81
C THR A 290 21.61 -12.98 -7.11
N ALA A 291 21.66 -14.18 -7.64
CA ALA A 291 20.47 -15.02 -7.83
C ALA A 291 19.73 -15.29 -6.50
N GLN A 292 20.43 -15.36 -5.38
CA GLN A 292 19.88 -15.61 -4.04
C GLN A 292 19.34 -14.35 -3.34
N THR A 293 19.49 -13.18 -3.95
CA THR A 293 19.04 -11.92 -3.34
C THR A 293 17.52 -11.86 -3.26
N LYS A 294 17.02 -11.49 -2.09
CA LYS A 294 15.62 -11.15 -1.86
C LYS A 294 15.42 -9.63 -1.96
N PHE A 295 14.22 -9.21 -2.37
CA PHE A 295 13.91 -7.79 -2.50
C PHE A 295 12.62 -7.44 -1.74
N LEU A 296 12.61 -6.29 -1.07
CA LEU A 296 11.41 -5.70 -0.47
C LEU A 296 11.32 -4.23 -0.86
N LEU A 297 10.41 -3.92 -1.77
CA LEU A 297 10.21 -2.58 -2.30
C LEU A 297 8.90 -2.02 -1.76
N VAL A 298 8.94 -0.85 -1.13
CA VAL A 298 7.75 -0.18 -0.56
C VAL A 298 7.68 1.24 -1.09
N GLU A 299 6.54 1.62 -1.63
CA GLU A 299 6.32 2.93 -2.24
C GLU A 299 5.00 3.55 -1.75
N PRO A 300 4.79 4.86 -1.92
CA PRO A 300 3.49 5.46 -1.66
C PRO A 300 2.37 4.81 -2.49
N GLY A 301 1.17 4.67 -1.92
CA GLY A 301 0.00 4.08 -2.58
C GLY A 301 -0.61 4.95 -3.68
N VAL A 302 0.21 5.58 -4.53
CA VAL A 302 -0.22 6.45 -5.62
C VAL A 302 -0.04 5.78 -6.98
N PRO A 303 -0.86 6.13 -8.00
CA PRO A 303 -0.86 5.43 -9.29
C PRO A 303 0.51 5.28 -9.95
N LYS A 304 1.32 6.35 -9.97
CA LYS A 304 2.66 6.34 -10.60
C LYS A 304 3.62 5.36 -9.90
N ALA A 305 3.66 5.36 -8.58
CA ALA A 305 4.53 4.49 -7.80
C ALA A 305 4.10 3.02 -7.91
N SER A 306 2.80 2.75 -7.78
CA SER A 306 2.23 1.40 -7.99
C SER A 306 2.52 0.85 -9.36
N ARG A 307 2.44 1.69 -10.42
CA ARG A 307 2.78 1.29 -11.79
C ARG A 307 4.24 0.89 -11.89
N THR A 308 5.16 1.64 -11.28
CA THR A 308 6.58 1.29 -11.25
C THR A 308 6.79 -0.08 -10.61
N LEU A 309 6.15 -0.33 -9.45
CA LEU A 309 6.24 -1.64 -8.78
C LEU A 309 5.62 -2.77 -9.62
N SER A 310 4.51 -2.53 -10.32
CA SER A 310 3.89 -3.52 -11.22
C SER A 310 4.83 -3.89 -12.38
N LEU A 311 5.51 -2.92 -12.97
CA LEU A 311 6.49 -3.15 -14.04
C LEU A 311 7.74 -3.88 -13.51
N LEU A 312 8.23 -3.54 -12.32
CA LEU A 312 9.32 -4.26 -11.67
C LEU A 312 8.91 -5.71 -11.35
N ARG A 313 7.68 -5.92 -10.86
CA ARG A 313 7.13 -7.26 -10.61
C ARG A 313 7.22 -8.14 -11.88
N THR A 314 6.79 -7.61 -13.02
CA THR A 314 6.88 -8.33 -14.30
C THR A 314 8.33 -8.73 -14.60
N ARG A 315 9.30 -7.80 -14.43
CA ARG A 315 10.72 -8.09 -14.65
C ARG A 315 11.26 -9.17 -13.73
N PHE A 316 10.90 -9.12 -12.43
CA PHE A 316 11.33 -10.14 -11.46
C PHE A 316 10.79 -11.53 -11.83
N LEU A 317 9.54 -11.62 -12.27
CA LEU A 317 8.94 -12.89 -12.72
C LEU A 317 9.60 -13.41 -13.99
N GLU A 318 9.86 -12.55 -14.98
CA GLU A 318 10.58 -12.88 -16.23
C GLU A 318 11.97 -13.43 -15.95
N GLU A 319 12.64 -12.97 -14.91
CA GLU A 319 13.96 -13.45 -14.46
C GLU A 319 13.90 -14.68 -13.54
N GLY A 320 12.74 -15.33 -13.43
CA GLY A 320 12.58 -16.56 -12.66
C GLY A 320 12.49 -16.39 -11.15
N ARG A 321 12.19 -15.17 -10.65
CA ARG A 321 11.94 -14.92 -9.23
C ARG A 321 10.47 -15.12 -8.89
N SER A 322 10.16 -15.42 -7.63
CA SER A 322 8.79 -15.54 -7.14
C SER A 322 8.39 -14.35 -6.29
N ILE A 323 7.09 -14.01 -6.32
CA ILE A 323 6.51 -12.95 -5.50
C ILE A 323 5.97 -13.58 -4.21
N VAL A 324 6.49 -13.13 -3.07
CA VAL A 324 6.04 -13.56 -1.73
C VAL A 324 4.73 -12.86 -1.34
N ALA A 325 4.73 -11.53 -1.53
CA ALA A 325 3.61 -10.66 -1.21
C ALA A 325 3.67 -9.39 -2.09
N PRO A 326 2.55 -8.72 -2.32
CA PRO A 326 1.18 -9.00 -1.87
C PRO A 326 0.42 -9.99 -2.76
N CYS A 327 1.00 -10.35 -3.93
CA CYS A 327 0.28 -11.03 -5.01
C CYS A 327 -0.06 -12.46 -4.66
N PRO A 328 -1.32 -12.90 -4.80
CA PRO A 328 -1.71 -14.30 -4.63
C PRO A 328 -1.45 -15.17 -5.87
N HIS A 329 -0.87 -14.60 -6.95
CA HIS A 329 -0.60 -15.26 -8.24
C HIS A 329 0.60 -14.67 -8.96
N ALA A 330 1.17 -15.41 -9.91
CA ALA A 330 2.29 -14.98 -10.76
C ALA A 330 1.88 -14.40 -12.13
N GLN A 331 0.60 -14.45 -12.48
CA GLN A 331 0.07 -13.94 -13.77
C GLN A 331 0.20 -12.41 -13.86
N GLU A 332 -0.16 -11.83 -15.01
CA GLU A 332 -0.13 -10.38 -15.23
C GLU A 332 -0.85 -9.61 -14.11
N CYS A 333 -0.28 -8.45 -13.73
CA CYS A 333 -0.85 -7.63 -12.67
C CYS A 333 -2.13 -6.92 -13.16
N PRO A 334 -3.31 -7.22 -12.58
CA PRO A 334 -4.57 -6.62 -13.03
C PRO A 334 -4.74 -5.17 -12.55
N MET A 335 -3.93 -4.74 -11.59
CA MET A 335 -3.99 -3.40 -11.01
C MET A 335 -2.74 -2.58 -11.36
N ASN A 336 -2.37 -2.58 -12.63
CA ASN A 336 -1.18 -1.91 -13.17
C ASN A 336 -1.41 -0.40 -13.47
N GLY A 337 -2.59 0.15 -13.16
CA GLY A 337 -2.95 1.54 -13.42
C GLY A 337 -3.48 1.80 -14.83
N PHE A 338 -3.62 0.79 -15.68
CA PHE A 338 -4.30 0.89 -16.97
C PHE A 338 -5.79 0.59 -16.85
N LYS A 339 -6.56 1.13 -17.79
CA LYS A 339 -7.97 0.77 -17.92
C LYS A 339 -8.10 -0.65 -18.49
N ALA A 340 -9.05 -1.44 -17.99
CA ALA A 340 -9.35 -2.75 -18.55
C ALA A 340 -9.93 -2.66 -19.96
N TYR A 341 -10.76 -1.62 -20.21
CA TYR A 341 -11.33 -1.29 -21.52
C TYR A 341 -11.70 0.19 -21.57
N THR A 342 -12.07 0.70 -22.75
CA THR A 342 -12.51 2.10 -22.92
C THR A 342 -13.73 2.37 -22.04
N GLY A 343 -13.65 3.38 -21.17
CA GLY A 343 -14.72 3.73 -20.21
C GLY A 343 -14.56 3.15 -18.82
N SER A 344 -13.76 2.08 -18.63
CA SER A 344 -13.50 1.52 -17.30
C SER A 344 -12.66 2.46 -16.42
N SER A 345 -12.78 2.33 -15.09
CA SER A 345 -11.94 3.05 -14.14
C SER A 345 -10.57 2.43 -14.02
N HIS A 346 -9.52 3.26 -13.85
CA HIS A 346 -8.20 2.76 -13.50
C HIS A 346 -8.23 2.14 -12.12
N LYS A 347 -7.51 1.02 -11.97
CA LYS A 347 -7.16 0.45 -10.67
C LYS A 347 -5.64 0.30 -10.58
N TRP A 348 -5.09 0.58 -9.42
CA TRP A 348 -3.68 0.38 -9.14
C TRP A 348 -3.51 -0.36 -7.83
N CYS A 349 -2.46 -1.15 -7.72
CA CYS A 349 -2.20 -1.95 -6.54
C CYS A 349 -1.76 -1.03 -5.39
N ASN A 350 -2.64 -0.80 -4.44
CA ASN A 350 -2.37 -0.08 -3.22
C ASN A 350 -3.19 -0.67 -2.07
N PHE A 351 -2.69 -0.45 -0.87
CA PHE A 351 -3.34 -0.88 0.36
C PHE A 351 -3.47 0.31 1.30
N ALA A 352 -4.56 0.34 2.05
CA ALA A 352 -4.86 1.41 2.97
C ALA A 352 -5.37 0.84 4.30
N PHE A 353 -5.00 1.47 5.42
CA PHE A 353 -5.49 1.12 6.74
C PHE A 353 -5.74 2.36 7.59
N SER A 354 -6.64 2.26 8.59
CA SER A 354 -6.92 3.34 9.53
C SER A 354 -5.69 3.68 10.37
N THR A 355 -5.55 4.95 10.70
CA THR A 355 -4.49 5.48 11.56
C THR A 355 -5.00 5.92 12.94
N GLU A 356 -6.22 5.52 13.31
CA GLU A 356 -6.82 5.85 14.61
C GLU A 356 -5.96 5.41 15.79
N ASP A 357 -5.24 4.30 15.63
CA ASP A 357 -4.30 3.74 16.62
C ASP A 357 -2.87 4.27 16.50
N ALA A 358 -2.62 5.28 15.66
CA ALA A 358 -1.31 5.93 15.59
C ALA A 358 -1.05 6.76 16.86
N PRO A 359 0.22 7.00 17.21
CA PRO A 359 0.59 7.78 18.39
C PRO A 359 -0.15 9.12 18.48
N ILE A 360 -0.80 9.38 19.60
CA ILE A 360 -1.63 10.59 19.81
C ILE A 360 -0.84 11.88 19.58
N LYS A 361 0.44 11.92 19.99
CA LYS A 361 1.31 13.07 19.76
C LYS A 361 1.58 13.32 18.29
N LEU A 362 1.71 12.24 17.48
CA LEU A 362 1.89 12.33 16.04
C LEU A 362 0.62 12.84 15.36
N GLN A 363 -0.55 12.37 15.78
CA GLN A 363 -1.83 12.87 15.28
C GLN A 363 -1.99 14.38 15.57
N LYS A 364 -1.75 14.81 16.82
CA LYS A 364 -1.77 16.23 17.19
C LYS A 364 -0.77 17.09 16.43
N LEU A 365 0.42 16.55 16.13
CA LEU A 365 1.40 17.24 15.29
C LEU A 365 0.89 17.38 13.84
N SER A 366 0.23 16.35 13.32
CA SER A 366 -0.38 16.36 11.98
C SER A 366 -1.49 17.41 11.88
N GLU A 367 -2.35 17.52 12.87
CA GLU A 367 -3.40 18.55 12.95
C GLU A 367 -2.82 19.95 12.98
N LYS A 368 -1.81 20.20 13.86
CA LYS A 368 -1.10 21.48 13.95
C LYS A 368 -0.43 21.88 12.61
N ALA A 369 0.16 20.91 11.90
CA ALA A 369 0.74 21.13 10.59
C ALA A 369 -0.31 21.26 9.46
N LYS A 370 -1.60 21.10 9.76
CA LYS A 370 -2.73 21.06 8.80
C LYS A 370 -2.57 19.96 7.76
N LEU A 371 -2.05 18.81 8.19
CA LEU A 371 -1.83 17.59 7.41
C LEU A 371 -2.43 16.37 8.14
N PRO A 372 -3.72 16.40 8.54
CA PRO A 372 -4.34 15.28 9.23
C PRO A 372 -4.28 14.04 8.36
N LYS A 373 -4.13 12.88 9.00
CA LYS A 373 -4.10 11.58 8.32
C LYS A 373 -5.09 10.65 8.99
N GLU A 374 -6.18 10.38 8.33
CA GLU A 374 -7.15 9.37 8.74
C GLU A 374 -6.72 7.98 8.30
N ARG A 375 -5.96 7.91 7.23
CA ARG A 375 -5.51 6.67 6.62
C ARG A 375 -4.05 6.73 6.19
N ALA A 376 -3.35 5.61 6.33
CA ALA A 376 -2.04 5.39 5.73
C ALA A 376 -2.19 4.49 4.50
N THR A 377 -1.49 4.84 3.42
CA THR A 377 -1.52 4.09 2.17
C THR A 377 -0.12 3.71 1.74
N LEU A 378 0.01 2.55 1.10
CA LEU A 378 1.26 2.10 0.50
C LEU A 378 1.00 1.10 -0.64
N SER A 379 2.01 0.94 -1.48
CA SER A 379 2.17 -0.15 -2.43
C SER A 379 3.47 -0.86 -2.11
N PHE A 380 3.55 -2.16 -2.28
CA PHE A 380 4.79 -2.88 -2.00
C PHE A 380 4.93 -4.14 -2.83
N LEU A 381 6.16 -4.67 -2.86
CA LEU A 381 6.51 -5.89 -3.55
C LEU A 381 7.60 -6.60 -2.77
N SER A 382 7.34 -7.83 -2.32
CA SER A 382 8.30 -8.74 -1.72
C SER A 382 8.61 -9.88 -2.67
N VAL A 383 9.90 -10.09 -2.95
CA VAL A 383 10.39 -10.99 -4.01
C VAL A 383 11.44 -11.93 -3.42
N THR A 384 11.34 -13.22 -3.73
CA THR A 384 12.34 -14.21 -3.32
C THR A 384 13.51 -14.29 -4.30
N GLU A 385 14.46 -15.15 -3.94
CA GLU A 385 15.54 -15.63 -4.80
C GLU A 385 15.05 -16.24 -6.12
N LYS A 386 15.95 -16.35 -7.11
CA LYS A 386 15.66 -17.05 -8.37
C LYS A 386 15.46 -18.55 -8.09
N ILE A 387 14.41 -19.12 -8.63
CA ILE A 387 14.13 -20.55 -8.50
C ILE A 387 15.12 -21.31 -9.38
N ASN A 388 15.92 -22.21 -8.76
CA ASN A 388 16.73 -23.16 -9.50
C ASN A 388 15.81 -24.12 -10.27
N ILE A 389 15.87 -24.10 -11.59
CA ILE A 389 15.06 -24.95 -12.48
C ILE A 389 15.28 -26.44 -12.18
N GLU A 390 16.46 -26.83 -11.71
CA GLU A 390 16.78 -28.21 -11.31
C GLU A 390 15.95 -28.71 -10.12
N LYS A 391 15.57 -27.84 -9.18
CA LYS A 391 14.68 -28.18 -8.05
C LYS A 391 13.20 -28.22 -8.44
N LYS A 392 12.82 -27.67 -9.59
CA LYS A 392 11.42 -27.69 -10.07
C LYS A 392 11.02 -29.07 -10.60
N ASN A 393 11.98 -29.86 -11.10
CA ASN A 393 11.71 -31.19 -11.68
C ASN A 393 11.42 -32.27 -10.63
N SER A 394 11.70 -32.04 -9.35
CA SER A 394 11.46 -33.00 -8.28
C SER A 394 10.17 -32.79 -7.47
N LYS A 395 9.47 -31.65 -7.65
CA LYS A 395 8.29 -31.30 -6.83
C LYS A 395 6.98 -31.10 -7.58
N SER A 396 6.91 -31.35 -8.90
CA SER A 396 5.73 -31.00 -9.68
C SER A 396 5.31 -32.07 -10.68
N LEU A 397 4.81 -33.18 -10.22
CA LEU A 397 3.96 -34.06 -11.05
C LEU A 397 2.48 -34.01 -10.68
N GLU A 398 2.11 -33.39 -9.53
CA GLU A 398 0.72 -33.37 -9.07
C GLU A 398 -0.03 -32.02 -9.22
N ASP A 399 0.67 -30.90 -9.48
CA ASP A 399 0.04 -29.56 -9.52
C ASP A 399 -0.04 -28.93 -10.93
N LYS A 400 0.22 -29.70 -12.02
CA LYS A 400 0.34 -29.12 -13.37
C LYS A 400 -0.96 -28.79 -14.10
N ASP A 401 -2.10 -29.22 -13.61
CA ASP A 401 -3.33 -29.18 -14.43
C ASP A 401 -4.23 -27.95 -14.27
N ASP A 402 -3.96 -27.00 -13.34
CA ASP A 402 -4.92 -25.94 -13.06
C ASP A 402 -4.38 -24.49 -12.98
N GLU A 403 -3.05 -24.27 -13.09
CA GLU A 403 -2.50 -22.89 -12.96
C GLU A 403 -2.86 -21.95 -14.13
N ASN A 404 -3.21 -22.49 -15.29
CA ASN A 404 -3.49 -21.70 -16.49
C ASN A 404 -4.98 -21.56 -16.86
N SER A 405 -5.89 -22.25 -16.19
CA SER A 405 -7.31 -22.13 -16.51
C SER A 405 -7.88 -20.84 -15.90
N LYS A 406 -8.35 -19.93 -16.77
CA LYS A 406 -9.12 -18.74 -16.37
C LYS A 406 -10.55 -19.09 -15.93
N GLU A 407 -10.95 -20.35 -16.00
CA GLU A 407 -12.26 -20.84 -15.60
C GLU A 407 -12.14 -21.60 -14.28
N LEU A 408 -12.93 -21.21 -13.30
CA LEU A 408 -13.04 -21.93 -12.03
C LEU A 408 -14.29 -22.78 -12.04
N LYS A 409 -14.11 -24.08 -11.77
CA LYS A 409 -15.22 -25.02 -11.59
C LYS A 409 -15.82 -24.88 -10.18
N ARG A 410 -17.07 -25.27 -10.04
CA ARG A 410 -17.73 -25.34 -8.73
C ARG A 410 -16.92 -26.21 -7.77
N GLY A 411 -16.68 -25.70 -6.56
CA GLY A 411 -15.93 -26.41 -5.51
C GLY A 411 -14.43 -26.08 -5.48
N GLN A 412 -13.88 -25.45 -6.50
CA GLN A 412 -12.49 -24.96 -6.47
C GLN A 412 -12.36 -23.76 -5.54
N THR A 413 -11.15 -23.55 -5.01
CA THR A 413 -10.81 -22.39 -4.18
C THR A 413 -10.10 -21.32 -4.97
N LEU A 414 -10.35 -20.05 -4.62
CA LEU A 414 -9.73 -18.88 -5.21
C LEU A 414 -9.07 -18.06 -4.12
N LYS A 415 -7.74 -17.87 -4.22
CA LYS A 415 -7.01 -16.94 -3.36
C LYS A 415 -7.18 -15.52 -3.86
N CYS A 416 -7.62 -14.61 -2.98
CA CYS A 416 -7.90 -13.22 -3.28
C CYS A 416 -7.23 -12.30 -2.27
N ARG A 417 -6.45 -11.32 -2.75
CA ARG A 417 -5.92 -10.22 -1.92
C ARG A 417 -6.84 -9.02 -2.02
N ILE A 418 -7.50 -8.66 -0.93
CA ILE A 418 -8.36 -7.47 -0.86
C ILE A 418 -7.51 -6.20 -1.06
N ALA A 419 -7.92 -5.34 -1.98
CA ALA A 419 -7.20 -4.14 -2.36
C ALA A 419 -8.04 -2.86 -2.28
N SER A 420 -9.20 -2.92 -1.69
CA SER A 420 -10.06 -1.76 -1.44
C SER A 420 -10.73 -1.88 -0.07
N ASP A 421 -11.32 -0.78 0.39
CA ASP A 421 -12.34 -0.83 1.42
C ASP A 421 -13.61 -1.45 0.86
N TYR A 422 -14.55 -1.80 1.73
CA TYR A 422 -15.88 -2.21 1.28
C TYR A 422 -16.66 -1.01 0.71
N PHE A 423 -17.52 -1.32 -0.22
CA PHE A 423 -18.55 -0.42 -0.75
C PHE A 423 -19.81 -1.23 -1.03
N ILE A 424 -20.92 -0.58 -1.28
CA ILE A 424 -22.20 -1.26 -1.49
C ILE A 424 -22.49 -1.35 -2.98
N VAL A 425 -22.75 -2.56 -3.47
CA VAL A 425 -23.23 -2.85 -4.82
C VAL A 425 -24.41 -3.82 -4.70
N ASP A 426 -25.52 -3.51 -5.33
CA ASP A 426 -26.73 -4.35 -5.32
C ASP A 426 -27.16 -4.81 -3.91
N LYS A 427 -27.08 -3.89 -2.93
CA LYS A 427 -27.37 -4.14 -1.50
C LYS A 427 -26.41 -5.16 -0.83
N LYS A 428 -25.30 -5.52 -1.47
CA LYS A 428 -24.24 -6.39 -0.93
C LYS A 428 -23.00 -5.57 -0.60
N GLN A 429 -22.25 -5.99 0.43
CA GLN A 429 -20.90 -5.47 0.62
C GLN A 429 -20.01 -6.03 -0.49
N ALA A 430 -19.18 -5.17 -1.08
CA ALA A 430 -18.29 -5.52 -2.17
C ALA A 430 -16.89 -4.99 -1.94
N PHE A 431 -15.88 -5.71 -2.47
CA PHE A 431 -14.47 -5.37 -2.38
C PHE A 431 -13.81 -5.62 -3.73
N TYR A 432 -12.94 -4.72 -4.16
CA TYR A 432 -12.00 -5.06 -5.22
C TYR A 432 -10.83 -5.87 -4.65
N ALA A 433 -10.50 -6.94 -5.34
CA ALA A 433 -9.43 -7.86 -4.97
C ALA A 433 -8.57 -8.23 -6.19
N CYS A 434 -7.37 -8.73 -5.92
CA CYS A 434 -6.48 -9.32 -6.90
C CYS A 434 -6.51 -10.85 -6.74
N SER A 435 -6.69 -11.59 -7.85
CA SER A 435 -6.70 -13.06 -7.87
C SER A 435 -6.10 -13.60 -9.18
N LYS A 436 -5.98 -14.92 -9.31
CA LYS A 436 -5.56 -15.56 -10.57
C LYS A 436 -6.52 -15.28 -11.74
N LEU A 437 -7.76 -14.87 -11.47
CA LEU A 437 -8.72 -14.43 -12.49
C LEU A 437 -8.47 -12.98 -12.96
N GLY A 438 -7.52 -12.29 -12.37
CA GLY A 438 -7.26 -10.88 -12.58
C GLY A 438 -7.91 -9.99 -11.51
N LEU A 439 -8.41 -8.81 -11.91
CA LEU A 439 -9.18 -7.94 -11.04
C LEU A 439 -10.53 -8.61 -10.72
N THR A 440 -10.81 -8.75 -9.45
CA THR A 440 -11.99 -9.48 -8.95
C THR A 440 -12.84 -8.55 -8.10
N LEU A 441 -14.15 -8.56 -8.31
CA LEU A 441 -15.14 -7.91 -7.45
C LEU A 441 -15.79 -8.97 -6.58
N ILE A 442 -15.37 -9.05 -5.31
CA ILE A 442 -15.95 -9.95 -4.33
C ILE A 442 -17.18 -9.28 -3.72
N ARG A 443 -18.33 -9.96 -3.76
CA ARG A 443 -19.58 -9.49 -3.13
C ARG A 443 -19.98 -10.46 -2.03
N THR A 444 -20.23 -9.93 -0.82
CA THR A 444 -20.71 -10.71 0.34
C THR A 444 -22.16 -10.40 0.59
N GLN A 445 -22.91 -11.35 1.16
CA GLN A 445 -24.27 -11.03 1.61
C GLN A 445 -24.23 -9.97 2.71
N ALA A 446 -25.06 -8.95 2.60
CA ALA A 446 -25.28 -8.03 3.71
C ALA A 446 -25.91 -8.82 4.86
N LYS A 447 -25.24 -8.86 6.03
CA LYS A 447 -25.87 -9.42 7.24
C LYS A 447 -27.16 -8.63 7.48
N SER A 448 -28.31 -9.26 7.33
CA SER A 448 -29.60 -8.66 7.72
C SER A 448 -29.53 -8.41 9.23
N GLN A 449 -29.59 -7.15 9.62
CA GLN A 449 -29.89 -6.83 11.01
C GLN A 449 -31.24 -7.44 11.34
N SER A 450 -31.32 -8.16 12.42
CA SER A 450 -32.53 -8.87 12.91
C SER A 450 -33.63 -7.94 13.41
N ASN A 451 -33.85 -6.81 12.78
CA ASN A 451 -35.02 -5.94 12.99
C ASN A 451 -35.24 -5.10 11.73
N GLY A 452 -35.95 -5.64 10.80
CA GLY A 452 -36.77 -5.15 9.70
C GLY A 452 -36.81 -3.67 9.29
N LYS A 453 -35.78 -2.86 9.55
CA LYS A 453 -35.72 -1.48 9.06
C LYS A 453 -34.37 -1.21 8.40
N ILE A 454 -34.35 -1.25 7.07
CA ILE A 454 -33.27 -0.68 6.28
C ILE A 454 -33.46 0.83 6.33
N SER A 455 -32.68 1.52 7.17
CA SER A 455 -32.63 2.98 7.14
C SER A 455 -31.56 3.41 6.14
N TYR A 456 -32.00 3.98 5.02
CA TYR A 456 -31.15 4.78 4.17
C TYR A 456 -30.87 6.11 4.89
N GLN A 457 -29.81 6.21 5.65
CA GLN A 457 -29.31 7.48 6.16
C GLN A 457 -28.05 7.90 5.43
N ASN A 458 -28.10 9.14 4.98
CA ASN A 458 -27.01 9.88 4.35
C ASN A 458 -25.69 9.73 5.10
N TYR A 459 -24.59 9.67 4.36
CA TYR A 459 -23.21 9.65 4.82
C TYR A 459 -22.90 10.88 5.70
N THR A 460 -23.32 10.89 6.94
CA THR A 460 -22.81 11.76 8.00
C THR A 460 -23.22 11.15 9.34
N GLU A 461 -22.19 10.80 10.13
CA GLU A 461 -22.20 10.53 11.57
C GLU A 461 -22.98 9.31 12.10
N LYS A 462 -22.19 8.42 12.73
CA LYS A 462 -22.54 7.27 13.60
C LYS A 462 -22.55 5.88 12.95
N GLU A 463 -21.37 5.40 12.54
CA GLU A 463 -21.06 3.96 12.50
C GLU A 463 -20.54 3.47 13.87
N GLU A 464 -21.36 3.53 14.90
CA GLU A 464 -21.19 2.69 16.08
C GLU A 464 -22.17 1.52 16.00
N CYS A 465 -21.64 0.29 15.93
CA CYS A 465 -22.27 -1.03 15.95
C CYS A 465 -22.31 -1.82 14.64
N LEU A 466 -21.21 -1.87 13.90
CA LEU A 466 -20.89 -3.05 13.12
C LEU A 466 -19.80 -3.82 13.87
N ASP A 467 -20.03 -5.11 14.12
CA ASP A 467 -19.06 -6.00 14.74
C ASP A 467 -17.69 -5.81 14.07
N LYS A 468 -16.81 -5.02 14.69
CA LYS A 468 -15.45 -4.70 14.21
C LYS A 468 -14.57 -5.96 14.03
N ASN A 469 -15.06 -7.12 14.45
CA ASN A 469 -14.32 -8.36 14.47
C ASN A 469 -14.47 -9.25 13.23
N ASN A 470 -15.30 -8.89 12.24
CA ASN A 470 -15.58 -9.78 11.09
C ASN A 470 -15.68 -9.08 9.73
N SER A 471 -15.22 -7.85 9.57
CA SER A 471 -15.20 -7.17 8.27
C SER A 471 -13.84 -7.32 7.61
N LEU A 472 -13.83 -7.75 6.34
CA LEU A 472 -12.62 -7.76 5.51
C LEU A 472 -12.07 -6.36 5.34
N THR A 473 -10.75 -6.24 5.31
CA THR A 473 -10.04 -4.97 5.16
C THR A 473 -9.03 -5.04 4.02
N SER A 474 -8.62 -3.87 3.53
CA SER A 474 -7.57 -3.77 2.53
C SER A 474 -6.28 -4.43 3.04
N GLY A 475 -5.74 -5.35 2.26
CA GLY A 475 -4.56 -6.15 2.62
C GLY A 475 -4.87 -7.56 3.12
N ASP A 476 -6.13 -7.92 3.32
CA ASP A 476 -6.49 -9.28 3.72
C ASP A 476 -6.30 -10.26 2.56
N LEU A 477 -5.70 -11.41 2.85
CA LEU A 477 -5.65 -12.56 1.95
C LEU A 477 -6.70 -13.55 2.38
N ILE A 478 -7.65 -13.80 1.50
CA ILE A 478 -8.72 -14.76 1.73
C ILE A 478 -8.68 -15.89 0.70
N GLU A 479 -9.15 -17.04 1.12
CA GLU A 479 -9.45 -18.17 0.24
C GLU A 479 -10.96 -18.34 0.17
N VAL A 480 -11.50 -18.23 -1.05
CA VAL A 480 -12.94 -18.29 -1.32
C VAL A 480 -13.26 -19.59 -2.02
N LYS A 481 -14.29 -20.33 -1.55
CA LYS A 481 -14.81 -21.50 -2.23
C LYS A 481 -15.83 -21.07 -3.30
N ILE A 482 -15.58 -21.45 -4.55
CA ILE A 482 -16.45 -21.10 -5.67
C ILE A 482 -17.71 -21.98 -5.64
N LYS A 483 -18.86 -21.38 -5.44
CA LYS A 483 -20.17 -22.09 -5.44
C LYS A 483 -20.82 -22.12 -6.82
N THR A 484 -20.73 -21.03 -7.53
CA THR A 484 -21.21 -20.92 -8.91
C THR A 484 -20.01 -20.75 -9.83
N PRO A 485 -19.94 -21.45 -10.97
CA PRO A 485 -18.87 -21.18 -11.92
C PRO A 485 -18.81 -19.68 -12.19
N ALA A 486 -17.62 -19.09 -12.05
CA ALA A 486 -17.44 -17.66 -12.31
C ALA A 486 -17.49 -17.41 -13.83
N ILE A 487 -18.61 -17.75 -14.45
CA ILE A 487 -18.85 -17.57 -15.88
C ILE A 487 -19.31 -16.13 -16.09
N HIS A 488 -18.34 -15.26 -16.46
CA HIS A 488 -18.54 -14.11 -17.32
C HIS A 488 -19.43 -12.95 -16.87
N GLN A 489 -19.66 -12.72 -15.58
CA GLN A 489 -20.18 -11.43 -15.14
C GLN A 489 -18.99 -10.51 -14.77
N ASN A 490 -18.77 -9.51 -15.59
CA ASN A 490 -17.78 -8.48 -15.30
C ASN A 490 -18.47 -7.22 -14.79
N ASP A 491 -17.85 -6.58 -13.82
CA ASP A 491 -18.24 -5.25 -13.37
C ASP A 491 -18.08 -4.25 -14.53
N GLU A 492 -19.14 -3.62 -14.96
CA GLU A 492 -19.15 -2.69 -16.09
C GLU A 492 -18.20 -1.50 -15.91
N LYS A 493 -17.97 -1.10 -14.66
CA LYS A 493 -17.15 0.05 -14.31
C LYS A 493 -15.64 -0.22 -14.41
N THR A 494 -15.20 -1.42 -14.07
CA THR A 494 -13.77 -1.74 -13.94
C THR A 494 -13.33 -2.94 -14.79
N GLY A 495 -14.27 -3.75 -15.27
CA GLY A 495 -14.00 -5.01 -15.93
C GLY A 495 -13.63 -6.15 -14.95
N ALA A 496 -13.81 -5.95 -13.64
CA ALA A 496 -13.51 -6.96 -12.64
C ALA A 496 -14.42 -8.18 -12.77
N VAL A 497 -13.87 -9.37 -12.61
CA VAL A 497 -14.65 -10.62 -12.57
C VAL A 497 -15.45 -10.64 -11.26
N ILE A 498 -16.77 -10.81 -11.33
CA ILE A 498 -17.64 -10.83 -10.16
C ILE A 498 -17.63 -12.21 -9.51
N VAL A 499 -17.37 -12.26 -8.21
CA VAL A 499 -17.40 -13.47 -7.37
C VAL A 499 -18.31 -13.22 -6.18
N ASP A 500 -19.44 -13.92 -6.14
CA ASP A 500 -20.34 -13.90 -4.98
C ASP A 500 -19.89 -14.91 -3.93
N ILE A 501 -19.76 -14.45 -2.69
CA ILE A 501 -19.58 -15.27 -1.49
C ILE A 501 -20.80 -15.06 -0.62
N CYS A 502 -21.41 -16.19 -0.21
CA CYS A 502 -22.66 -16.16 0.58
C CYS A 502 -22.40 -15.94 2.06
#